data_b17245f9191520c829e863786f8bea6d
#
_entry.id   b17245f9191520c829e863786f8bea6d
#
_cell.length_a   1.000
_cell.length_b   1.000
_cell.length_c   1.000
_cell.angle_alpha   90.00
_cell.angle_beta   90.00
_cell.angle_gamma   90.00
#
_symmetry.space_group_name_H-M   'P 1'
#
loop_
_entity.id
_entity.type
_entity.pdbx_description
1 polymer ?
#
loop_
_entity_poly.entity_id
_entity_poly.type
_entity_poly.pdbx_seq_one_letter_code
_entity_poly.pdbx_strand_id
1 'polypeptide(L)'
;MQKNSNKENALELACEEIAEILDNSDELGRDDFFKLKRKVCMKYKLSSIPSNSSILTLLTAKKVDEMRSILMIKPVRTASGISVIAVMSKPHPCPPQAQCVYCPGGVSTGSPKSYTGAEPAALRGAQNNFDSYLEVEARLKQLNAAGHRVQKSEFIIMGGTFLSFPQEYQENFVKGCFDALNGKKTSNLFESQKLAETAFHKNVGLTFETRPDLCREEEVNLMLRFGATRVEIGIQTLDDEIYQCVQRGHDLNDVVNAIRVAKDSGLKVVAHMMPGLPGSSPEKDLNAFRKLLTESDYKPDMLKIYPTLVVKSAEL
;
A
#
# COMPACT_ATOMS: atom_id res chain seq x y z
N MET A 1 12.67 -21.73 28.58
CA MET A 1 11.56 -22.21 27.72
C MET A 1 10.22 -22.32 28.46
N GLN A 2 10.13 -22.94 29.64
CA GLN A 2 8.85 -23.11 30.39
C GLN A 2 8.12 -21.81 30.80
N LYS A 3 8.82 -20.69 31.07
CA LYS A 3 8.17 -19.40 31.47
C LYS A 3 7.44 -18.71 30.30
N ASN A 4 7.84 -18.91 29.04
CA ASN A 4 7.14 -18.34 27.89
C ASN A 4 5.87 -19.15 27.54
N SER A 5 5.93 -20.47 27.62
CA SER A 5 4.78 -21.35 27.39
C SER A 5 3.61 -21.06 28.36
N ASN A 6 3.92 -20.83 29.66
CA ASN A 6 2.88 -20.50 30.66
C ASN A 6 2.25 -19.10 30.44
N LYS A 7 2.99 -18.14 29.87
CA LYS A 7 2.43 -16.81 29.56
C LYS A 7 1.57 -16.81 28.30
N GLU A 8 1.95 -17.59 27.28
CA GLU A 8 1.16 -17.77 26.07
C GLU A 8 -0.18 -18.45 26.38
N ASN A 9 -0.15 -19.52 27.17
CA ASN A 9 -1.36 -20.22 27.62
C ASN A 9 -2.29 -19.30 28.44
N ALA A 10 -1.76 -18.47 29.34
CA ALA A 10 -2.57 -17.53 30.10
C ALA A 10 -3.23 -16.45 29.23
N LEU A 11 -2.55 -16.03 28.15
CA LEU A 11 -3.09 -15.05 27.20
C LEU A 11 -4.22 -15.69 26.35
N GLU A 12 -4.04 -16.92 25.88
CA GLU A 12 -5.06 -17.67 25.14
C GLU A 12 -6.32 -17.87 25.97
N LEU A 13 -6.18 -18.38 27.21
CA LEU A 13 -7.31 -18.55 28.15
C LEU A 13 -8.04 -17.25 28.45
N ALA A 14 -7.31 -16.14 28.56
CA ALA A 14 -7.93 -14.83 28.76
C ALA A 14 -8.72 -14.36 27.52
N CYS A 15 -8.21 -14.62 26.30
CA CYS A 15 -8.93 -14.31 25.07
C CYS A 15 -10.19 -15.16 24.94
N GLU A 16 -10.13 -16.45 25.26
CA GLU A 16 -11.26 -17.37 25.26
C GLU A 16 -12.35 -16.93 26.23
N GLU A 17 -11.98 -16.61 27.49
CA GLU A 17 -12.97 -16.13 28.48
C GLU A 17 -13.63 -14.83 28.04
N ILE A 18 -12.86 -13.88 27.47
CA ILE A 18 -13.44 -12.64 26.94
C ILE A 18 -14.41 -12.95 25.79
N ALA A 19 -14.03 -13.83 24.87
CA ALA A 19 -14.88 -14.21 23.74
C ALA A 19 -16.16 -14.91 24.21
N GLU A 20 -16.09 -15.82 25.16
CA GLU A 20 -17.23 -16.52 25.73
C GLU A 20 -18.22 -15.54 26.42
N ILE A 21 -17.68 -14.57 27.21
CA ILE A 21 -18.51 -13.55 27.82
C ILE A 21 -19.20 -12.67 26.78
N LEU A 22 -18.47 -12.30 25.70
CA LEU A 22 -19.03 -11.50 24.62
C LEU A 22 -20.11 -12.25 23.85
N ASP A 23 -19.89 -13.52 23.51
CA ASP A 23 -20.86 -14.33 22.78
C ASP A 23 -22.18 -14.52 23.55
N ASN A 24 -22.10 -14.58 24.88
CA ASN A 24 -23.25 -14.75 25.78
C ASN A 24 -23.84 -13.41 26.31
N SER A 25 -23.26 -12.25 25.95
CA SER A 25 -23.77 -10.94 26.36
C SER A 25 -24.67 -10.35 25.27
N ASP A 26 -25.67 -9.56 25.68
CA ASP A 26 -26.38 -8.65 24.79
C ASP A 26 -25.48 -7.47 24.37
N GLU A 27 -26.01 -6.36 23.94
CA GLU A 27 -25.23 -5.18 23.52
C GLU A 27 -24.27 -4.70 24.61
N LEU A 28 -22.97 -4.77 24.36
CA LEU A 28 -21.92 -4.27 25.25
C LEU A 28 -21.34 -2.97 24.68
N GLY A 29 -21.35 -1.91 25.46
CA GLY A 29 -20.75 -0.65 25.09
C GLY A 29 -19.21 -0.69 25.10
N ARG A 30 -18.58 0.28 24.43
CA ARG A 30 -17.11 0.36 24.30
C ARG A 30 -16.41 0.42 25.67
N ASP A 31 -16.96 1.19 26.61
CA ASP A 31 -16.34 1.35 27.94
C ASP A 31 -16.45 0.07 28.77
N ASP A 32 -17.57 -0.64 28.64
CA ASP A 32 -17.78 -1.89 29.38
C ASP A 32 -16.92 -3.02 28.78
N PHE A 33 -16.70 -3.03 27.49
CA PHE A 33 -15.72 -3.92 26.85
C PHE A 33 -14.29 -3.66 27.39
N PHE A 34 -13.87 -2.41 27.53
CA PHE A 34 -12.56 -2.11 28.12
C PHE A 34 -12.46 -2.49 29.60
N LYS A 35 -13.54 -2.32 30.38
CA LYS A 35 -13.61 -2.79 31.78
C LYS A 35 -13.48 -4.31 31.86
N LEU A 36 -14.21 -5.04 30.99
CA LEU A 36 -14.14 -6.49 30.89
C LEU A 36 -12.71 -6.96 30.60
N LYS A 37 -12.05 -6.39 29.59
CA LYS A 37 -10.66 -6.72 29.25
C LYS A 37 -9.72 -6.52 30.43
N ARG A 38 -9.84 -5.41 31.16
CA ARG A 38 -9.01 -5.13 32.35
C ARG A 38 -9.26 -6.14 33.45
N LYS A 39 -10.52 -6.48 33.72
CA LYS A 39 -10.91 -7.46 34.75
C LYS A 39 -10.30 -8.83 34.48
N VAL A 40 -10.42 -9.30 33.22
CA VAL A 40 -9.85 -10.60 32.80
C VAL A 40 -8.32 -10.56 32.84
N CYS A 41 -7.70 -9.47 32.37
CA CYS A 41 -6.25 -9.27 32.46
C CYS A 41 -5.72 -9.41 33.92
N MET A 42 -6.42 -8.81 34.87
CA MET A 42 -6.05 -8.91 36.29
C MET A 42 -6.22 -10.35 36.83
N LYS A 43 -7.30 -11.04 36.44
CA LYS A 43 -7.56 -12.44 36.83
C LYS A 43 -6.42 -13.36 36.37
N TYR A 44 -5.97 -13.23 35.12
CA TYR A 44 -4.89 -14.06 34.57
C TYR A 44 -3.47 -13.49 34.80
N LYS A 45 -3.34 -12.38 35.56
CA LYS A 45 -2.06 -11.70 35.86
C LYS A 45 -1.23 -11.41 34.58
N LEU A 46 -1.88 -10.98 33.53
CA LEU A 46 -1.22 -10.67 32.26
C LEU A 46 -0.43 -9.37 32.37
N SER A 47 0.75 -9.33 31.74
CA SER A 47 1.59 -8.13 31.63
C SER A 47 1.12 -7.16 30.55
N SER A 48 0.26 -7.60 29.63
CA SER A 48 -0.30 -6.82 28.53
C SER A 48 -1.76 -7.18 28.28
N ILE A 49 -2.53 -6.20 27.83
CA ILE A 49 -3.95 -6.40 27.51
C ILE A 49 -4.07 -7.19 26.18
N PRO A 50 -4.92 -8.23 26.10
CA PRO A 50 -5.18 -8.98 24.87
C PRO A 50 -5.54 -8.07 23.71
N SER A 51 -5.05 -8.39 22.50
CA SER A 51 -5.38 -7.61 21.31
C SER A 51 -6.84 -7.80 20.90
N ASN A 52 -7.45 -6.79 20.29
CA ASN A 52 -8.79 -6.94 19.75
C ASN A 52 -8.83 -8.00 18.64
N SER A 53 -7.76 -8.13 17.84
CA SER A 53 -7.68 -9.15 16.79
C SER A 53 -7.70 -10.58 17.34
N SER A 54 -7.00 -10.84 18.45
CA SER A 54 -7.01 -12.17 19.08
C SER A 54 -8.38 -12.55 19.63
N ILE A 55 -9.14 -11.57 20.13
CA ILE A 55 -10.50 -11.79 20.60
C ILE A 55 -11.45 -12.02 19.39
N LEU A 56 -11.32 -11.21 18.33
CA LEU A 56 -12.15 -11.31 17.12
C LEU A 56 -12.10 -12.69 16.47
N THR A 57 -10.95 -13.35 16.49
CA THR A 57 -10.79 -14.69 15.88
C THR A 57 -11.50 -15.81 16.65
N LEU A 58 -11.90 -15.56 17.88
CA LEU A 58 -12.57 -16.53 18.76
C LEU A 58 -14.09 -16.34 18.80
N LEU A 59 -14.60 -15.18 18.37
CA LEU A 59 -16.04 -14.88 18.38
C LEU A 59 -16.79 -15.61 17.28
N THR A 60 -18.06 -15.90 17.54
CA THR A 60 -19.00 -16.37 16.52
C THR A 60 -19.20 -15.32 15.42
N ALA A 61 -19.49 -15.75 14.19
CA ALA A 61 -19.67 -14.85 13.05
C ALA A 61 -20.73 -13.77 13.31
N LYS A 62 -21.84 -14.12 14.00
CA LYS A 62 -22.88 -13.18 14.41
C LYS A 62 -22.32 -12.12 15.34
N LYS A 63 -21.57 -12.53 16.37
CA LYS A 63 -21.02 -11.62 17.39
C LYS A 63 -19.90 -10.73 16.82
N VAL A 64 -19.10 -11.24 15.90
CA VAL A 64 -18.14 -10.43 15.15
C VAL A 64 -18.81 -9.25 14.47
N ASP A 65 -19.98 -9.44 13.86
CA ASP A 65 -20.71 -8.36 13.19
C ASP A 65 -21.27 -7.34 14.16
N GLU A 66 -21.84 -7.78 15.28
CA GLU A 66 -22.37 -6.93 16.36
C GLU A 66 -21.24 -6.08 17.01
N MET A 67 -20.13 -6.71 17.33
CA MET A 67 -19.01 -6.09 18.05
C MET A 67 -17.99 -5.37 17.15
N ARG A 68 -18.19 -5.41 15.82
CA ARG A 68 -17.23 -4.89 14.84
C ARG A 68 -16.85 -3.43 15.08
N SER A 69 -17.82 -2.57 15.36
CA SER A 69 -17.58 -1.13 15.61
C SER A 69 -16.71 -0.87 16.84
N ILE A 70 -16.72 -1.78 17.82
CA ILE A 70 -15.95 -1.68 19.08
C ILE A 70 -14.58 -2.32 18.94
N LEU A 71 -14.51 -3.47 18.27
CA LEU A 71 -13.31 -4.30 18.16
C LEU A 71 -12.40 -3.90 16.98
N MET A 72 -12.95 -3.27 15.95
CA MET A 72 -12.18 -2.87 14.75
C MET A 72 -10.99 -2.00 15.10
N ILE A 73 -9.81 -2.39 14.58
CA ILE A 73 -8.56 -1.65 14.76
C ILE A 73 -8.41 -0.62 13.64
N LYS A 74 -8.20 0.65 14.01
CA LYS A 74 -8.03 1.77 13.06
C LYS A 74 -9.18 1.88 12.04
N PRO A 75 -10.43 2.11 12.49
CA PRO A 75 -11.63 2.11 11.65
C PRO A 75 -11.56 3.10 10.47
N VAL A 76 -10.81 4.18 10.60
CA VAL A 76 -10.61 5.20 9.56
C VAL A 76 -10.02 4.61 8.26
N ARG A 77 -9.26 3.50 8.34
CA ARG A 77 -8.63 2.89 7.16
C ARG A 77 -9.60 2.40 6.09
N THR A 78 -10.80 2.05 6.48
CA THR A 78 -11.85 1.54 5.57
C THR A 78 -13.14 2.32 5.70
N ALA A 79 -13.10 3.53 6.25
CA ALA A 79 -14.27 4.39 6.43
C ALA A 79 -14.96 4.74 5.10
N SER A 80 -14.20 4.79 4.00
CA SER A 80 -14.73 4.96 2.64
C SER A 80 -15.44 3.72 2.09
N GLY A 81 -15.39 2.58 2.79
CA GLY A 81 -15.84 1.28 2.28
C GLY A 81 -14.84 0.59 1.33
N ILE A 82 -13.67 1.20 1.09
CA ILE A 82 -12.61 0.66 0.23
C ILE A 82 -11.37 0.34 1.06
N SER A 83 -10.81 -0.84 0.85
CA SER A 83 -9.56 -1.28 1.48
C SER A 83 -8.39 -1.09 0.51
N VAL A 84 -7.46 -0.20 0.84
CA VAL A 84 -6.25 -0.02 0.04
C VAL A 84 -5.26 -1.15 0.34
N ILE A 85 -4.81 -1.81 -0.71
CA ILE A 85 -3.85 -2.91 -0.69
C ILE A 85 -2.64 -2.51 -1.54
N ALA A 86 -1.58 -2.08 -0.89
CA ALA A 86 -0.29 -1.86 -1.54
C ALA A 86 0.43 -3.20 -1.70
N VAL A 87 0.92 -3.47 -2.91
CA VAL A 87 1.67 -4.68 -3.29
C VAL A 87 3.01 -4.27 -3.84
N MET A 88 4.09 -4.83 -3.31
CA MET A 88 5.45 -4.38 -3.58
C MET A 88 6.14 -5.29 -4.59
N SER A 89 6.61 -4.73 -5.71
CA SER A 89 7.43 -5.49 -6.66
C SER A 89 8.82 -5.80 -6.09
N LYS A 90 9.48 -6.85 -6.60
CA LYS A 90 10.84 -7.20 -6.20
C LYS A 90 11.84 -6.06 -6.52
N PRO A 91 13.00 -6.04 -5.86
CA PRO A 91 14.09 -5.13 -6.26
C PRO A 91 14.45 -5.27 -7.73
N HIS A 92 14.49 -4.13 -8.45
CA HIS A 92 14.83 -4.06 -9.86
C HIS A 92 15.64 -2.78 -10.14
N PRO A 93 16.61 -2.80 -11.06
CA PRO A 93 17.33 -1.59 -11.42
C PRO A 93 16.42 -0.59 -12.12
N CYS A 94 16.63 0.70 -11.87
CA CYS A 94 16.06 1.75 -12.70
C CYS A 94 16.74 1.80 -14.08
N PRO A 95 16.13 2.48 -15.07
CA PRO A 95 16.83 2.82 -16.31
C PRO A 95 18.18 3.46 -16.03
N PRO A 96 19.22 3.22 -16.86
CA PRO A 96 20.61 3.65 -16.56
C PRO A 96 20.78 5.15 -16.33
N GLN A 97 19.94 5.98 -16.94
CA GLN A 97 19.94 7.44 -16.77
C GLN A 97 19.39 7.89 -15.39
N ALA A 98 18.70 7.03 -14.67
CA ALA A 98 18.04 7.35 -13.43
C ALA A 98 18.86 6.92 -12.21
N GLN A 99 19.79 7.79 -11.80
CA GLN A 99 20.71 7.54 -10.67
C GLN A 99 20.42 8.50 -9.50
N CYS A 100 19.17 8.63 -9.13
CA CYS A 100 18.71 9.59 -8.13
C CYS A 100 19.52 9.50 -6.83
N VAL A 101 20.29 10.54 -6.50
CA VAL A 101 21.19 10.61 -5.33
C VAL A 101 20.45 10.46 -3.99
N TYR A 102 19.16 10.76 -3.96
CA TYR A 102 18.31 10.62 -2.77
C TYR A 102 17.65 9.23 -2.64
N CYS A 103 17.87 8.31 -3.60
CA CYS A 103 17.18 7.01 -3.58
C CYS A 103 17.83 6.07 -2.56
N PRO A 104 17.09 5.60 -1.53
CA PRO A 104 17.66 4.81 -0.45
C PRO A 104 17.82 3.33 -0.80
N GLY A 105 17.12 2.83 -1.81
CA GLY A 105 17.01 1.41 -2.09
C GLY A 105 17.49 0.99 -3.48
N GLY A 106 17.54 -0.31 -3.68
CA GLY A 106 17.88 -0.93 -4.95
C GLY A 106 18.30 -2.38 -4.80
N VAL A 107 18.74 -2.98 -5.90
CA VAL A 107 19.16 -4.39 -5.93
C VAL A 107 20.28 -4.66 -4.92
N SER A 108 21.24 -3.74 -4.78
CA SER A 108 22.36 -3.88 -3.83
C SER A 108 21.95 -3.90 -2.36
N THR A 109 20.82 -3.31 -2.02
CA THR A 109 20.28 -3.29 -0.65
C THR A 109 19.19 -4.33 -0.42
N GLY A 110 18.80 -5.09 -1.45
CA GLY A 110 17.66 -6.02 -1.39
C GLY A 110 16.30 -5.33 -1.21
N SER A 111 16.23 -4.01 -1.39
CA SER A 111 15.01 -3.22 -1.29
C SER A 111 14.57 -2.72 -2.67
N PRO A 112 13.27 -2.63 -2.96
CA PRO A 112 12.79 -1.96 -4.16
C PRO A 112 13.27 -0.51 -4.23
N LYS A 113 13.45 0.01 -5.45
CA LYS A 113 13.82 1.43 -5.64
C LYS A 113 12.78 2.35 -4.99
N SER A 114 13.26 3.48 -4.47
CA SER A 114 12.50 4.48 -3.70
C SER A 114 12.10 4.05 -2.27
N TYR A 115 12.46 2.85 -1.83
CA TYR A 115 12.12 2.31 -0.50
C TYR A 115 13.37 1.89 0.27
N THR A 116 13.33 2.06 1.61
CA THR A 116 14.42 1.64 2.52
C THR A 116 14.37 0.15 2.85
N GLY A 117 13.22 -0.49 2.61
CA GLY A 117 12.92 -1.86 3.07
C GLY A 117 12.26 -1.92 4.45
N ALA A 118 12.20 -0.80 5.19
CA ALA A 118 11.59 -0.73 6.52
C ALA A 118 10.10 -0.33 6.49
N GLU A 119 9.59 0.11 5.36
CA GLU A 119 8.19 0.50 5.20
C GLU A 119 7.27 -0.74 5.30
N PRO A 120 6.06 -0.59 5.86
CA PRO A 120 5.15 -1.73 6.06
C PRO A 120 4.83 -2.52 4.78
N ALA A 121 4.79 -1.86 3.61
CA ALA A 121 4.58 -2.54 2.34
C ALA A 121 5.84 -3.31 1.89
N ALA A 122 7.04 -2.70 1.99
CA ALA A 122 8.29 -3.34 1.66
C ALA A 122 8.60 -4.55 2.56
N LEU A 123 8.36 -4.42 3.88
CA LEU A 123 8.48 -5.54 4.82
C LEU A 123 7.54 -6.69 4.47
N ARG A 124 6.28 -6.40 4.10
CA ARG A 124 5.34 -7.44 3.67
C ARG A 124 5.79 -8.09 2.37
N GLY A 125 6.26 -7.30 1.40
CA GLY A 125 6.84 -7.82 0.15
C GLY A 125 8.00 -8.78 0.44
N ALA A 126 8.97 -8.37 1.25
CA ALA A 126 10.10 -9.20 1.63
C ALA A 126 9.67 -10.48 2.38
N GLN A 127 8.72 -10.40 3.31
CA GLN A 127 8.16 -11.56 4.03
C GLN A 127 7.46 -12.57 3.11
N ASN A 128 6.94 -12.13 1.98
CA ASN A 128 6.26 -12.95 0.99
C ASN A 128 7.09 -13.15 -0.29
N ASN A 129 8.41 -12.95 -0.24
CA ASN A 129 9.33 -13.09 -1.37
C ASN A 129 8.92 -12.26 -2.60
N PHE A 130 8.24 -11.12 -2.39
CA PHE A 130 7.67 -10.27 -3.44
C PHE A 130 6.74 -11.03 -4.41
N ASP A 131 6.09 -12.06 -3.92
CA ASP A 131 5.02 -12.77 -4.63
C ASP A 131 3.70 -12.03 -4.41
N SER A 132 3.13 -11.49 -5.47
CA SER A 132 1.95 -10.64 -5.41
C SER A 132 0.71 -11.37 -4.88
N TYR A 133 0.57 -12.67 -5.19
CA TYR A 133 -0.53 -13.49 -4.66
C TYR A 133 -0.43 -13.61 -3.13
N LEU A 134 0.75 -13.97 -2.62
CA LEU A 134 0.98 -14.14 -1.19
C LEU A 134 0.86 -12.81 -0.43
N GLU A 135 1.34 -11.70 -1.01
CA GLU A 135 1.21 -10.38 -0.38
C GLU A 135 -0.25 -9.94 -0.22
N VAL A 136 -1.06 -10.12 -1.27
CA VAL A 136 -2.49 -9.79 -1.23
C VAL A 136 -3.22 -10.70 -0.24
N GLU A 137 -2.97 -12.01 -0.27
CA GLU A 137 -3.57 -12.97 0.65
C GLU A 137 -3.23 -12.63 2.12
N ALA A 138 -1.94 -12.38 2.40
CA ALA A 138 -1.49 -11.97 3.73
C ALA A 138 -2.16 -10.66 4.18
N ARG A 139 -2.33 -9.70 3.26
CA ARG A 139 -2.98 -8.43 3.57
C ARG A 139 -4.48 -8.58 3.82
N LEU A 140 -5.18 -9.40 3.06
CA LEU A 140 -6.57 -9.73 3.30
C LEU A 140 -6.78 -10.39 4.66
N LYS A 141 -5.95 -11.38 5.00
CA LYS A 141 -5.94 -12.03 6.33
C LYS A 141 -5.73 -11.00 7.45
N GLN A 142 -4.74 -10.12 7.28
CA GLN A 142 -4.44 -9.07 8.27
C GLN A 142 -5.60 -8.07 8.46
N LEU A 143 -6.25 -7.64 7.38
CA LEU A 143 -7.38 -6.72 7.44
C LEU A 143 -8.59 -7.38 8.11
N ASN A 144 -8.90 -8.62 7.75
CA ASN A 144 -9.98 -9.39 8.37
C ASN A 144 -9.74 -9.61 9.86
N ALA A 145 -8.52 -9.98 10.26
CA ALA A 145 -8.14 -10.13 11.67
C ALA A 145 -8.21 -8.81 12.46
N ALA A 146 -8.06 -7.67 11.79
CA ALA A 146 -8.26 -6.35 12.37
C ALA A 146 -9.74 -5.89 12.41
N GLY A 147 -10.68 -6.73 11.95
CA GLY A 147 -12.12 -6.46 11.96
C GLY A 147 -12.66 -5.75 10.72
N HIS A 148 -11.82 -5.50 9.70
CA HIS A 148 -12.28 -4.86 8.47
C HIS A 148 -13.00 -5.85 7.55
N ARG A 149 -14.12 -5.41 6.96
CA ARG A 149 -14.78 -6.14 5.86
C ARG A 149 -14.14 -5.71 4.55
N VAL A 150 -13.40 -6.61 3.91
CA VAL A 150 -12.73 -6.31 2.63
C VAL A 150 -13.62 -6.80 1.49
N GLN A 151 -14.64 -6.03 1.14
CA GLN A 151 -15.49 -6.32 -0.02
C GLN A 151 -15.03 -5.59 -1.27
N LYS A 152 -14.52 -4.37 -1.10
CA LYS A 152 -13.98 -3.54 -2.19
C LYS A 152 -12.53 -3.18 -1.87
N SER A 153 -11.64 -3.41 -2.82
CA SER A 153 -10.21 -3.14 -2.69
C SER A 153 -9.74 -2.23 -3.80
N GLU A 154 -8.77 -1.40 -3.48
CA GLU A 154 -7.96 -0.66 -4.45
C GLU A 154 -6.53 -1.15 -4.33
N PHE A 155 -5.94 -1.63 -5.42
CA PHE A 155 -4.54 -1.99 -5.49
C PHE A 155 -3.65 -0.80 -5.80
N ILE A 156 -2.50 -0.73 -5.13
CA ILE A 156 -1.39 0.14 -5.49
C ILE A 156 -0.17 -0.74 -5.72
N ILE A 157 0.27 -0.85 -6.98
CA ILE A 157 1.50 -1.54 -7.35
C ILE A 157 2.66 -0.59 -7.10
N MET A 158 3.50 -0.95 -6.14
CA MET A 158 4.61 -0.14 -5.64
C MET A 158 5.96 -0.72 -6.07
N GLY A 159 7.00 0.11 -6.07
CA GLY A 159 8.36 -0.33 -6.41
C GLY A 159 9.12 0.65 -7.28
N GLY A 160 8.61 1.85 -7.45
CA GLY A 160 9.26 3.01 -8.08
C GLY A 160 9.43 2.95 -9.60
N THR A 161 9.62 1.77 -10.16
CA THR A 161 9.86 1.55 -11.60
C THR A 161 9.23 0.24 -12.11
N PHE A 162 8.02 -0.08 -11.66
CA PHE A 162 7.36 -1.33 -12.05
C PHE A 162 7.26 -1.50 -13.58
N LEU A 163 7.02 -0.45 -14.32
CA LEU A 163 6.88 -0.49 -15.79
C LEU A 163 8.21 -0.72 -16.53
N SER A 164 9.36 -0.73 -15.83
CA SER A 164 10.65 -1.11 -16.43
C SER A 164 10.95 -2.60 -16.37
N PHE A 165 10.11 -3.40 -15.70
CA PHE A 165 10.25 -4.86 -15.69
C PHE A 165 9.88 -5.46 -17.04
N PRO A 166 10.36 -6.69 -17.37
CA PRO A 166 9.85 -7.45 -18.50
C PRO A 166 8.33 -7.60 -18.43
N GLN A 167 7.64 -7.48 -19.56
CA GLN A 167 6.19 -7.53 -19.63
C GLN A 167 5.59 -8.80 -19.00
N GLU A 168 6.22 -9.95 -19.21
CA GLU A 168 5.81 -11.22 -18.61
C GLU A 168 5.77 -11.15 -17.06
N TYR A 169 6.78 -10.51 -16.45
CA TYR A 169 6.76 -10.30 -15.00
C TYR A 169 5.61 -9.40 -14.58
N GLN A 170 5.39 -8.29 -15.31
CA GLN A 170 4.31 -7.36 -15.01
C GLN A 170 2.94 -8.04 -15.10
N GLU A 171 2.68 -8.80 -16.17
CA GLU A 171 1.42 -9.54 -16.37
C GLU A 171 1.20 -10.59 -15.26
N ASN A 172 2.22 -11.39 -14.93
CA ASN A 172 2.15 -12.39 -13.87
C ASN A 172 1.95 -11.76 -12.50
N PHE A 173 2.58 -10.61 -12.22
CA PHE A 173 2.44 -9.89 -10.96
C PHE A 173 1.00 -9.36 -10.77
N VAL A 174 0.45 -8.69 -11.79
CA VAL A 174 -0.93 -8.19 -11.76
C VAL A 174 -1.93 -9.32 -11.69
N LYS A 175 -1.70 -10.39 -12.46
CA LYS A 175 -2.51 -11.62 -12.39
C LYS A 175 -2.53 -12.20 -10.97
N GLY A 176 -1.37 -12.29 -10.30
CA GLY A 176 -1.27 -12.76 -8.93
C GLY A 176 -2.12 -11.95 -7.96
N CYS A 177 -2.17 -10.61 -8.12
CA CYS A 177 -3.04 -9.75 -7.33
C CYS A 177 -4.52 -10.10 -7.50
N PHE A 178 -4.99 -10.25 -8.75
CA PHE A 178 -6.38 -10.62 -9.03
C PHE A 178 -6.69 -12.05 -8.58
N ASP A 179 -5.80 -13.01 -8.81
CA ASP A 179 -5.98 -14.39 -8.39
C ASP A 179 -6.19 -14.52 -6.87
N ALA A 180 -5.38 -13.79 -6.10
CA ALA A 180 -5.52 -13.77 -4.64
C ALA A 180 -6.83 -13.14 -4.18
N LEU A 181 -7.27 -12.07 -4.85
CA LEU A 181 -8.56 -11.43 -4.56
C LEU A 181 -9.73 -12.35 -4.90
N ASN A 182 -9.61 -13.09 -6.01
CA ASN A 182 -10.61 -14.06 -6.47
C ASN A 182 -10.63 -15.34 -5.61
N GLY A 183 -9.56 -15.61 -4.83
CA GLY A 183 -9.38 -16.86 -4.09
C GLY A 183 -9.10 -18.06 -4.99
N LYS A 184 -8.70 -17.86 -6.26
CA LYS A 184 -8.49 -18.91 -7.25
C LYS A 184 -7.40 -18.52 -8.24
N LYS A 185 -6.42 -19.42 -8.45
CA LYS A 185 -5.39 -19.26 -9.49
C LYS A 185 -5.98 -19.56 -10.88
N THR A 186 -5.67 -18.70 -11.84
CA THR A 186 -6.10 -18.81 -13.24
C THR A 186 -4.91 -19.07 -14.16
N SER A 187 -5.15 -19.39 -15.44
CA SER A 187 -4.08 -19.67 -16.40
C SER A 187 -3.43 -18.39 -16.96
N ASN A 188 -4.19 -17.29 -17.07
CA ASN A 188 -3.72 -16.02 -17.63
C ASN A 188 -4.44 -14.83 -17.00
N LEU A 189 -3.92 -13.60 -17.26
CA LEU A 189 -4.45 -12.36 -16.71
C LEU A 189 -5.91 -12.11 -17.13
N PHE A 190 -6.26 -12.37 -18.38
CA PHE A 190 -7.62 -12.14 -18.87
C PHE A 190 -8.66 -12.96 -18.10
N GLU A 191 -8.37 -14.25 -17.87
CA GLU A 191 -9.25 -15.11 -17.05
C GLU A 191 -9.37 -14.59 -15.61
N SER A 192 -8.26 -14.12 -15.02
CA SER A 192 -8.27 -13.57 -13.67
C SER A 192 -9.13 -12.30 -13.58
N GLN A 193 -8.99 -11.39 -14.51
CA GLN A 193 -9.81 -10.18 -14.62
C GLN A 193 -11.29 -10.52 -14.83
N LYS A 194 -11.59 -11.47 -15.71
CA LYS A 194 -12.96 -11.93 -15.97
C LYS A 194 -13.61 -12.52 -14.73
N LEU A 195 -12.86 -13.32 -13.96
CA LEU A 195 -13.33 -13.89 -12.69
C LEU A 195 -13.59 -12.79 -11.65
N ALA A 196 -12.77 -11.75 -11.60
CA ALA A 196 -12.92 -10.63 -10.67
C ALA A 196 -14.24 -9.86 -10.84
N GLU A 197 -14.87 -9.89 -12.02
CA GLU A 197 -16.18 -9.25 -12.24
C GLU A 197 -17.28 -9.84 -11.33
N THR A 198 -17.18 -11.12 -10.99
CA THR A 198 -18.18 -11.85 -10.20
C THR A 198 -17.68 -12.27 -8.82
N ALA A 199 -16.36 -12.13 -8.53
CA ALA A 199 -15.78 -12.52 -7.26
C ALA A 199 -16.39 -11.75 -6.07
N PHE A 200 -16.31 -12.35 -4.87
CA PHE A 200 -16.80 -11.72 -3.64
C PHE A 200 -16.03 -10.43 -3.31
N HIS A 201 -14.70 -10.48 -3.39
CA HIS A 201 -13.86 -9.29 -3.25
C HIS A 201 -13.75 -8.58 -4.60
N LYS A 202 -14.11 -7.32 -4.65
CA LYS A 202 -14.05 -6.50 -5.89
C LYS A 202 -12.79 -5.65 -5.90
N ASN A 203 -12.06 -5.66 -7.00
CA ASN A 203 -11.11 -4.60 -7.28
C ASN A 203 -11.85 -3.41 -7.89
N VAL A 204 -11.80 -2.25 -7.25
CA VAL A 204 -12.45 -1.01 -7.70
C VAL A 204 -11.46 0.01 -8.22
N GLY A 205 -10.16 -0.24 -8.09
CA GLY A 205 -9.12 0.63 -8.59
C GLY A 205 -7.78 -0.09 -8.62
N LEU A 206 -6.99 0.19 -9.65
CA LEU A 206 -5.62 -0.28 -9.81
C LEU A 206 -4.73 0.91 -10.14
N THR A 207 -3.72 1.11 -9.31
CA THR A 207 -2.78 2.22 -9.40
C THR A 207 -1.36 1.67 -9.62
N PHE A 208 -0.62 2.31 -10.51
CA PHE A 208 0.80 2.03 -10.72
C PHE A 208 1.64 3.24 -10.33
N GLU A 209 2.74 2.99 -9.60
CA GLU A 209 3.79 3.99 -9.41
C GLU A 209 4.75 3.94 -10.58
N THR A 210 5.08 5.10 -11.14
CA THR A 210 6.02 5.20 -12.25
C THR A 210 6.81 6.52 -12.24
N ARG A 211 7.78 6.60 -13.13
CA ARG A 211 8.54 7.80 -13.46
C ARG A 211 7.90 8.49 -14.66
N PRO A 212 8.09 9.83 -14.85
CA PRO A 212 7.59 10.51 -16.04
C PRO A 212 8.07 9.89 -17.35
N ASP A 213 9.36 9.57 -17.45
CA ASP A 213 9.99 8.97 -18.64
C ASP A 213 9.54 7.52 -18.94
N LEU A 214 8.81 6.89 -18.01
CA LEU A 214 8.16 5.57 -18.14
C LEU A 214 6.63 5.66 -18.06
N CYS A 215 6.06 6.78 -18.49
CA CYS A 215 4.63 6.99 -18.58
C CYS A 215 4.26 7.55 -19.96
N ARG A 216 4.71 6.86 -21.00
CA ARG A 216 4.45 7.17 -22.41
C ARG A 216 3.26 6.37 -22.90
N GLU A 217 2.90 6.53 -24.16
CA GLU A 217 1.73 5.84 -24.75
C GLU A 217 1.81 4.32 -24.62
N GLU A 218 3.00 3.73 -24.78
CA GLU A 218 3.19 2.27 -24.69
C GLU A 218 2.92 1.77 -23.27
N GLU A 219 3.51 2.41 -22.25
CA GLU A 219 3.33 2.04 -20.85
C GLU A 219 1.89 2.32 -20.38
N VAL A 220 1.29 3.41 -20.85
CA VAL A 220 -0.11 3.72 -20.53
C VAL A 220 -1.05 2.70 -21.17
N ASN A 221 -0.84 2.29 -22.41
CA ASN A 221 -1.62 1.22 -23.05
C ASN A 221 -1.48 -0.10 -22.27
N LEU A 222 -0.28 -0.42 -21.80
CA LEU A 222 -0.06 -1.60 -20.96
C LEU A 222 -0.78 -1.50 -19.62
N MET A 223 -0.71 -0.36 -18.96
CA MET A 223 -1.48 -0.11 -17.72
C MET A 223 -2.99 -0.27 -17.92
N LEU A 224 -3.52 0.24 -19.05
CA LEU A 224 -4.95 0.08 -19.38
C LEU A 224 -5.33 -1.39 -19.58
N ARG A 225 -4.49 -2.18 -20.27
CA ARG A 225 -4.69 -3.64 -20.39
C ARG A 225 -4.69 -4.35 -19.04
N PHE A 226 -3.92 -3.86 -18.07
CA PHE A 226 -3.93 -4.36 -16.69
C PHE A 226 -5.19 -3.94 -15.92
N GLY A 227 -5.96 -3.00 -16.41
CA GLY A 227 -7.14 -2.46 -15.76
C GLY A 227 -6.84 -1.28 -14.83
N ALA A 228 -5.78 -0.53 -15.11
CA ALA A 228 -5.43 0.67 -14.35
C ALA A 228 -6.55 1.72 -14.37
N THR A 229 -6.73 2.37 -13.24
CA THR A 229 -7.65 3.50 -13.06
C THR A 229 -6.91 4.78 -12.67
N ARG A 230 -5.67 4.63 -12.20
CA ARG A 230 -4.84 5.71 -11.69
C ARG A 230 -3.36 5.42 -11.96
N VAL A 231 -2.59 6.48 -12.12
CA VAL A 231 -1.13 6.43 -12.13
C VAL A 231 -0.57 7.42 -11.13
N GLU A 232 0.45 7.00 -10.39
CA GLU A 232 1.21 7.85 -9.46
C GLU A 232 2.57 8.15 -10.10
N ILE A 233 2.78 9.42 -10.44
CA ILE A 233 3.95 9.86 -11.18
C ILE A 233 4.92 10.56 -10.25
N GLY A 234 6.14 10.03 -10.17
CA GLY A 234 7.24 10.59 -9.39
C GLY A 234 7.81 11.85 -10.02
N ILE A 235 7.08 12.96 -9.99
CA ILE A 235 7.50 14.26 -10.52
C ILE A 235 8.63 14.84 -9.66
N GLN A 236 8.41 14.93 -8.36
CA GLN A 236 9.32 15.36 -7.30
C GLN A 236 9.49 16.90 -7.22
N THR A 237 9.76 17.58 -8.33
CA THR A 237 9.88 19.03 -8.47
C THR A 237 9.45 19.46 -9.87
N LEU A 238 9.38 20.79 -10.14
CA LEU A 238 9.19 21.35 -11.48
C LEU A 238 10.35 22.31 -11.81
N ASP A 239 11.58 21.80 -11.73
CA ASP A 239 12.82 22.56 -11.98
C ASP A 239 13.90 21.62 -12.58
N ASP A 240 14.29 21.86 -13.83
CA ASP A 240 15.27 21.06 -14.55
C ASP A 240 16.68 21.12 -13.94
N GLU A 241 17.06 22.26 -13.32
CA GLU A 241 18.35 22.39 -12.63
C GLU A 241 18.40 21.43 -11.42
N ILE A 242 17.28 21.31 -10.70
CA ILE A 242 17.16 20.37 -9.57
C ILE A 242 17.18 18.93 -10.08
N TYR A 243 16.49 18.60 -11.19
CA TYR A 243 16.56 17.26 -11.79
C TYR A 243 18.00 16.86 -12.16
N GLN A 244 18.77 17.79 -12.73
CA GLN A 244 20.19 17.55 -13.02
C GLN A 244 21.00 17.37 -11.74
N CYS A 245 20.82 18.24 -10.75
CA CYS A 245 21.53 18.19 -9.47
C CYS A 245 21.32 16.84 -8.76
N VAL A 246 20.11 16.32 -8.78
CA VAL A 246 19.76 15.04 -8.11
C VAL A 246 19.84 13.82 -9.03
N GLN A 247 20.37 13.95 -10.24
CA GLN A 247 20.54 12.89 -11.24
C GLN A 247 19.25 12.12 -11.53
N ARG A 248 18.15 12.87 -11.70
CA ARG A 248 16.81 12.27 -11.88
C ARG A 248 16.66 11.56 -13.23
N GLY A 249 17.35 12.03 -14.29
CA GLY A 249 17.40 11.41 -15.61
C GLY A 249 16.13 11.57 -16.46
N HIS A 250 15.27 12.53 -16.13
CA HIS A 250 14.17 13.02 -16.95
C HIS A 250 14.08 14.54 -16.81
N ASP A 251 13.29 15.21 -17.64
CA ASP A 251 13.09 16.65 -17.68
C ASP A 251 11.60 17.03 -17.55
N LEU A 252 11.32 18.34 -17.60
CA LEU A 252 9.95 18.86 -17.55
C LEU A 252 9.08 18.46 -18.76
N ASN A 253 9.68 18.21 -19.93
CA ASN A 253 8.92 17.73 -21.08
C ASN A 253 8.40 16.32 -20.86
N ASP A 254 9.21 15.46 -20.23
CA ASP A 254 8.75 14.11 -19.82
C ASP A 254 7.56 14.22 -18.85
N VAL A 255 7.59 15.16 -17.90
CA VAL A 255 6.49 15.38 -16.95
C VAL A 255 5.20 15.81 -17.67
N VAL A 256 5.30 16.83 -18.53
CA VAL A 256 4.14 17.34 -19.31
C VAL A 256 3.56 16.21 -20.16
N ASN A 257 4.41 15.48 -20.90
CA ASN A 257 3.97 14.39 -21.74
C ASN A 257 3.30 13.26 -20.94
N ALA A 258 3.90 12.87 -19.80
CA ALA A 258 3.35 11.82 -18.94
C ALA A 258 1.96 12.19 -18.40
N ILE A 259 1.77 13.42 -17.92
CA ILE A 259 0.48 13.89 -17.43
C ILE A 259 -0.54 13.93 -18.56
N ARG A 260 -0.16 14.46 -19.72
CA ARG A 260 -1.02 14.55 -20.90
C ARG A 260 -1.50 13.17 -21.32
N VAL A 261 -0.58 12.24 -21.61
CA VAL A 261 -0.92 10.90 -22.09
C VAL A 261 -1.78 10.14 -21.08
N ALA A 262 -1.46 10.22 -19.78
CA ALA A 262 -2.25 9.58 -18.74
C ALA A 262 -3.69 10.13 -18.68
N LYS A 263 -3.85 11.46 -18.72
CA LYS A 263 -5.17 12.10 -18.64
C LYS A 263 -5.99 11.89 -19.91
N ASP A 264 -5.38 12.01 -21.07
CA ASP A 264 -6.04 11.75 -22.38
C ASP A 264 -6.56 10.30 -22.45
N SER A 265 -5.88 9.39 -21.75
CA SER A 265 -6.28 7.98 -21.63
C SER A 265 -7.33 7.70 -20.55
N GLY A 266 -7.79 8.73 -19.82
CA GLY A 266 -8.81 8.61 -18.77
C GLY A 266 -8.28 8.15 -17.41
N LEU A 267 -6.97 8.06 -17.21
CA LEU A 267 -6.37 7.75 -15.91
C LEU A 267 -6.42 8.95 -14.98
N LYS A 268 -6.65 8.70 -13.70
CA LYS A 268 -6.40 9.69 -12.65
C LYS A 268 -4.90 9.81 -12.39
N VAL A 269 -4.41 11.05 -12.25
CA VAL A 269 -3.00 11.35 -12.03
C VAL A 269 -2.76 11.80 -10.60
N VAL A 270 -1.86 11.12 -9.90
CA VAL A 270 -1.32 11.55 -8.61
C VAL A 270 0.11 12.03 -8.81
N ALA A 271 0.40 13.28 -8.49
CA ALA A 271 1.75 13.80 -8.51
C ALA A 271 2.45 13.54 -7.18
N HIS A 272 3.61 12.89 -7.22
CA HIS A 272 4.51 12.80 -6.07
C HIS A 272 5.47 13.98 -6.08
N MET A 273 5.51 14.74 -4.99
CA MET A 273 6.36 15.93 -4.84
C MET A 273 7.27 15.76 -3.63
N MET A 274 8.54 16.18 -3.79
CA MET A 274 9.58 16.09 -2.75
C MET A 274 10.18 17.49 -2.47
N PRO A 275 9.57 18.31 -1.62
CA PRO A 275 10.19 19.58 -1.23
C PRO A 275 11.47 19.35 -0.43
N GLY A 276 12.42 20.29 -0.57
CA GLY A 276 13.71 20.24 0.11
C GLY A 276 14.76 19.36 -0.59
N LEU A 277 14.63 19.10 -1.88
CA LEU A 277 15.68 18.44 -2.67
C LEU A 277 16.96 19.30 -2.73
N PRO A 278 18.15 18.71 -2.90
CA PRO A 278 19.40 19.45 -3.16
C PRO A 278 19.24 20.41 -4.33
N GLY A 279 19.70 21.65 -4.14
CA GLY A 279 19.54 22.73 -5.11
C GLY A 279 18.19 23.47 -5.05
N SER A 280 17.25 23.01 -4.20
CA SER A 280 15.99 23.72 -3.97
C SER A 280 16.09 24.75 -2.84
N SER A 281 15.05 25.57 -2.74
CA SER A 281 14.80 26.50 -1.64
C SER A 281 13.29 26.53 -1.33
N PRO A 282 12.87 27.05 -0.17
CA PRO A 282 11.45 27.21 0.13
C PRO A 282 10.67 27.98 -0.95
N GLU A 283 11.29 28.97 -1.57
CA GLU A 283 10.70 29.78 -2.65
C GLU A 283 10.57 28.95 -3.94
N LYS A 284 11.61 28.18 -4.32
CA LYS A 284 11.58 27.29 -5.49
C LYS A 284 10.50 26.21 -5.30
N ASP A 285 10.46 25.57 -4.13
CA ASP A 285 9.45 24.55 -3.81
C ASP A 285 8.03 25.12 -3.88
N LEU A 286 7.79 26.29 -3.25
CA LEU A 286 6.47 26.95 -3.29
C LEU A 286 6.07 27.31 -4.71
N ASN A 287 7.01 27.77 -5.54
CA ASN A 287 6.75 28.08 -6.94
C ASN A 287 6.42 26.82 -7.75
N ALA A 288 7.13 25.72 -7.51
CA ALA A 288 6.81 24.42 -8.13
C ALA A 288 5.38 23.96 -7.78
N PHE A 289 4.95 24.09 -6.52
CA PHE A 289 3.56 23.78 -6.13
C PHE A 289 2.54 24.74 -6.77
N ARG A 290 2.84 26.03 -6.89
CA ARG A 290 1.96 26.97 -7.59
C ARG A 290 1.79 26.56 -9.05
N LYS A 291 2.87 26.33 -9.78
CA LYS A 291 2.83 25.84 -11.16
C LYS A 291 2.01 24.56 -11.29
N LEU A 292 2.28 23.56 -10.44
CA LEU A 292 1.58 22.29 -10.43
C LEU A 292 0.06 22.42 -10.28
N LEU A 293 -0.41 23.40 -9.53
CA LEU A 293 -1.84 23.59 -9.24
C LEU A 293 -2.53 24.57 -10.19
N THR A 294 -1.80 25.46 -10.85
CA THR A 294 -2.39 26.55 -11.67
C THR A 294 -2.16 26.36 -13.17
N GLU A 295 -1.03 25.79 -13.59
CA GLU A 295 -0.71 25.60 -15.00
C GLU A 295 -1.35 24.32 -15.54
N SER A 296 -2.03 24.40 -16.68
CA SER A 296 -2.79 23.31 -17.28
C SER A 296 -1.96 22.04 -17.52
N ASP A 297 -0.70 22.23 -17.92
CA ASP A 297 0.21 21.17 -18.34
C ASP A 297 0.68 20.26 -17.18
N TYR A 298 0.61 20.76 -15.94
CA TYR A 298 1.08 20.04 -14.75
C TYR A 298 -0.04 19.56 -13.84
N LYS A 299 -1.29 19.97 -14.05
CA LYS A 299 -2.39 19.84 -13.11
C LYS A 299 -2.76 18.38 -12.80
N PRO A 300 -2.43 17.81 -11.63
CA PRO A 300 -2.82 16.46 -11.25
C PRO A 300 -4.25 16.42 -10.68
N ASP A 301 -4.78 15.20 -10.48
CA ASP A 301 -6.02 14.98 -9.74
C ASP A 301 -5.78 14.90 -8.22
N MET A 302 -4.61 14.43 -7.81
CA MET A 302 -4.23 14.24 -6.40
C MET A 302 -2.75 14.53 -6.20
N LEU A 303 -2.36 14.73 -4.92
CA LEU A 303 -0.98 14.96 -4.50
C LEU A 303 -0.56 13.99 -3.41
N LYS A 304 0.70 13.56 -3.50
CA LYS A 304 1.46 12.98 -2.39
C LYS A 304 2.70 13.83 -2.16
N ILE A 305 2.87 14.35 -0.95
CA ILE A 305 3.98 15.24 -0.60
C ILE A 305 4.87 14.51 0.40
N TYR A 306 6.12 14.31 0.02
CA TYR A 306 7.16 13.66 0.82
C TYR A 306 8.31 14.63 1.04
N PRO A 307 8.45 15.26 2.22
CA PRO A 307 9.65 16.05 2.51
C PRO A 307 10.91 15.20 2.32
N THR A 308 11.94 15.80 1.70
CA THR A 308 13.22 15.11 1.50
C THR A 308 13.86 14.78 2.84
N LEU A 309 14.15 13.51 3.07
CA LEU A 309 14.84 13.04 4.26
C LEU A 309 16.15 12.39 3.87
N VAL A 310 17.24 12.80 4.53
CA VAL A 310 18.54 12.15 4.36
C VAL A 310 18.54 10.83 5.11
N VAL A 311 18.76 9.73 4.39
CA VAL A 311 18.85 8.39 4.95
C VAL A 311 20.24 7.81 4.70
N LYS A 312 20.76 6.99 5.63
CA LYS A 312 22.14 6.46 5.58
C LYS A 312 22.47 5.65 4.31
N SER A 313 21.46 5.12 3.63
CA SER A 313 21.62 4.31 2.42
C SER A 313 21.54 5.12 1.12
N ALA A 314 21.26 6.41 1.17
CA ALA A 314 21.29 7.30 0.02
C ALA A 314 22.67 7.98 -0.12
N GLU A 315 22.97 8.46 -1.32
CA GLU A 315 24.21 9.22 -1.59
C GLU A 315 24.17 10.65 -1.04
N LEU A 316 23.01 11.14 -0.62
CA LEU A 316 22.78 12.45 -0.01
C LEU A 316 23.50 12.59 1.33
#